data_0131d1e02f980211bdfb9eb2b985b5dd
#
_entry.id   0131d1e02f980211bdfb9eb2b985b5dd
#
_cell.length_a   1.000
_cell.length_b   1.000
_cell.length_c   1.000
_cell.angle_alpha   90.00
_cell.angle_beta   90.00
_cell.angle_gamma   90.00
#
_symmetry.space_group_name_H-M   'P 1'
#
loop_
_entity.id
_entity.type
_entity.pdbx_description
1 polymer ?
#
loop_
_entity_poly.entity_id
_entity_poly.type
_entity_poly.pdbx_seq_one_letter_code
_entity_poly.pdbx_strand_id
1 'polypeptide(L)'
;KQHLELARDISKKFNNDFNAPNFFKIPEPLIHKRFARVMSLKDGKKKMSKSETSDLSRINLTDDAESIINKIKKAKTDIDPFPNDVSNLNTRPEIKNLISIYSSLTNIKIDVLLNQFNGKNFSFFKEKLSDVVVEKISPISKEIKRLKKDPGYIDQVLSKGSKKANELSSKKIRDLKEKFGFWKLFTLKTR
;
A
#
# COMPACT_ATOMS: atom_id res chain seq x y z
N LYS A 1 -7.36 -5.82 -5.04
CA LYS A 1 -8.48 -6.78 -4.98
C LYS A 1 -8.58 -7.57 -6.29
N GLN A 2 -8.67 -6.94 -7.47
CA GLN A 2 -8.84 -7.61 -8.77
C GLN A 2 -7.81 -8.72 -9.05
N HIS A 3 -6.51 -8.45 -8.89
CA HIS A 3 -5.48 -9.47 -9.09
C HIS A 3 -5.62 -10.68 -8.14
N LEU A 4 -6.08 -10.44 -6.92
CA LEU A 4 -6.31 -11.51 -5.97
C LEU A 4 -7.57 -12.33 -6.32
N GLU A 5 -8.61 -11.68 -6.83
CA GLU A 5 -9.80 -12.36 -7.36
C GLU A 5 -9.43 -13.26 -8.54
N LEU A 6 -8.63 -12.76 -9.49
CA LEU A 6 -8.10 -13.60 -10.57
C LEU A 6 -7.30 -14.80 -10.06
N ALA A 7 -6.41 -14.60 -9.08
CA ALA A 7 -5.67 -15.71 -8.48
C ALA A 7 -6.59 -16.75 -7.82
N ARG A 8 -7.66 -16.31 -7.17
CA ARG A 8 -8.69 -17.18 -6.58
C ARG A 8 -9.42 -18.00 -7.66
N ASP A 9 -9.82 -17.34 -8.74
CA ASP A 9 -10.55 -17.99 -9.83
C ASP A 9 -9.68 -19.04 -10.52
N ILE A 10 -8.41 -18.72 -10.80
CA ILE A 10 -7.43 -19.66 -11.33
C ILE A 10 -7.25 -20.86 -10.38
N SER A 11 -7.10 -20.61 -9.07
CA SER A 11 -6.93 -21.66 -8.08
C SER A 11 -8.13 -22.59 -7.99
N LYS A 12 -9.36 -22.04 -7.98
CA LYS A 12 -10.60 -22.81 -7.97
C LYS A 12 -10.75 -23.64 -9.24
N LYS A 13 -10.56 -22.98 -10.41
CA LYS A 13 -10.66 -23.66 -11.70
C LYS A 13 -9.68 -24.82 -11.79
N PHE A 14 -8.41 -24.62 -11.44
CA PHE A 14 -7.43 -25.69 -11.45
C PHE A 14 -7.82 -26.84 -10.52
N ASN A 15 -8.21 -26.56 -9.28
CA ASN A 15 -8.59 -27.57 -8.32
C ASN A 15 -9.77 -28.44 -8.84
N ASN A 16 -10.71 -27.84 -9.55
CA ASN A 16 -11.86 -28.53 -10.15
C ASN A 16 -11.47 -29.33 -11.39
N ASP A 17 -10.82 -28.68 -12.37
CA ASP A 17 -10.52 -29.28 -13.68
C ASP A 17 -9.60 -30.51 -13.55
N PHE A 18 -8.68 -30.48 -12.56
CA PHE A 18 -7.74 -31.57 -12.30
C PHE A 18 -8.18 -32.53 -11.18
N ASN A 19 -9.42 -32.40 -10.70
CA ASN A 19 -9.94 -33.17 -9.56
C ASN A 19 -8.94 -33.25 -8.39
N ALA A 20 -8.38 -32.10 -8.06
CA ALA A 20 -7.31 -31.96 -7.05
C ALA A 20 -7.73 -30.97 -5.95
N PRO A 21 -8.71 -31.33 -5.09
CA PRO A 21 -9.21 -30.43 -4.06
C PRO A 21 -8.07 -30.00 -3.14
N ASN A 22 -7.98 -28.71 -2.87
CA ASN A 22 -6.95 -28.10 -2.05
C ASN A 22 -5.51 -28.17 -2.60
N PHE A 23 -5.31 -28.53 -3.87
CA PHE A 23 -3.97 -28.43 -4.48
C PHE A 23 -3.46 -27.00 -4.39
N PHE A 24 -4.25 -26.02 -4.81
CA PHE A 24 -4.03 -24.62 -4.46
C PHE A 24 -4.94 -24.21 -3.32
N LYS A 25 -4.36 -23.63 -2.27
CA LYS A 25 -5.13 -22.90 -1.27
C LYS A 25 -5.69 -21.63 -1.91
N ILE A 26 -6.99 -21.39 -1.74
CA ILE A 26 -7.64 -20.22 -2.29
C ILE A 26 -7.27 -19.02 -1.41
N PRO A 27 -6.54 -18.01 -1.97
CA PRO A 27 -6.11 -16.87 -1.17
C PRO A 27 -7.29 -15.98 -0.76
N GLU A 28 -7.30 -15.49 0.47
CA GLU A 28 -8.31 -14.53 0.94
C GLU A 28 -7.78 -13.10 0.93
N PRO A 29 -8.59 -12.11 0.52
CA PRO A 29 -8.15 -10.73 0.46
C PRO A 29 -8.08 -10.12 1.87
N LEU A 30 -6.89 -9.66 2.27
CA LEU A 30 -6.70 -8.86 3.45
C LEU A 30 -6.81 -7.37 3.07
N ILE A 31 -7.99 -6.78 3.28
CA ILE A 31 -8.26 -5.38 2.92
C ILE A 31 -8.69 -4.61 4.17
N HIS A 32 -7.93 -3.58 4.52
CA HIS A 32 -8.35 -2.67 5.58
C HIS A 32 -9.52 -1.80 5.10
N LYS A 33 -10.70 -1.99 5.70
CA LYS A 33 -11.93 -1.28 5.29
C LYS A 33 -11.80 0.25 5.37
N ARG A 34 -11.03 0.77 6.34
CA ARG A 34 -10.90 2.22 6.56
C ARG A 34 -10.04 2.93 5.52
N PHE A 35 -9.06 2.23 4.89
CA PHE A 35 -8.02 2.85 4.04
C PHE A 35 -7.79 2.08 2.75
N ALA A 36 -8.87 1.60 2.16
CA ALA A 36 -8.79 0.89 0.88
C ALA A 36 -8.19 1.74 -0.25
N ARG A 37 -8.26 3.06 -0.15
CA ARG A 37 -7.70 4.01 -1.12
C ARG A 37 -7.21 5.28 -0.43
N VAL A 38 -6.00 5.70 -0.77
CA VAL A 38 -5.48 7.04 -0.50
C VAL A 38 -5.60 7.84 -1.78
N MET A 39 -6.16 9.04 -1.70
CA MET A 39 -6.41 9.89 -2.86
C MET A 39 -5.27 10.89 -3.05
N SER A 40 -5.16 11.45 -4.26
CA SER A 40 -4.15 12.46 -4.60
C SER A 40 -4.29 13.70 -3.70
N LEU A 41 -3.16 14.29 -3.33
CA LEU A 41 -3.14 15.56 -2.58
C LEU A 41 -3.62 16.74 -3.42
N LYS A 42 -3.62 16.63 -4.75
CA LYS A 42 -4.08 17.67 -5.69
C LYS A 42 -5.53 17.50 -6.14
N ASP A 43 -6.08 16.29 -5.99
CA ASP A 43 -7.43 15.95 -6.43
C ASP A 43 -7.97 14.80 -5.58
N GLY A 44 -8.83 15.13 -4.62
CA GLY A 44 -9.44 14.17 -3.71
C GLY A 44 -10.35 13.12 -4.38
N LYS A 45 -10.65 13.26 -5.66
CA LYS A 45 -11.43 12.29 -6.45
C LYS A 45 -10.55 11.28 -7.20
N LYS A 46 -9.26 11.59 -7.41
CA LYS A 46 -8.31 10.71 -8.09
C LYS A 46 -7.49 9.92 -7.10
N LYS A 47 -7.28 8.62 -7.37
CA LYS A 47 -6.38 7.77 -6.56
C LYS A 47 -4.96 8.29 -6.65
N MET A 48 -4.25 8.35 -5.51
CA MET A 48 -2.82 8.63 -5.48
C MET A 48 -2.05 7.63 -6.36
N SER A 49 -1.22 8.14 -7.27
CA SER A 49 -0.51 7.31 -8.25
C SER A 49 0.93 7.73 -8.41
N LYS A 50 1.82 6.73 -8.60
CA LYS A 50 3.25 6.97 -8.92
C LYS A 50 3.44 7.55 -10.33
N SER A 51 2.51 7.28 -11.26
CA SER A 51 2.57 7.73 -12.64
C SER A 51 2.01 9.15 -12.84
N GLU A 52 1.50 9.80 -11.80
CA GLU A 52 1.10 11.21 -11.89
C GLU A 52 2.34 12.08 -12.14
N THR A 53 2.24 13.01 -13.10
CA THR A 53 3.37 13.87 -13.49
C THR A 53 3.82 14.80 -12.36
N SER A 54 2.86 15.31 -11.57
CA SER A 54 3.16 16.19 -10.45
C SER A 54 3.54 15.40 -9.19
N ASP A 55 4.77 15.59 -8.71
CA ASP A 55 5.22 14.98 -7.45
C ASP A 55 4.47 15.52 -6.23
N LEU A 56 3.86 16.71 -6.33
CA LEU A 56 3.00 17.29 -5.28
C LEU A 56 1.68 16.51 -5.08
N SER A 57 1.36 15.57 -5.97
CA SER A 57 0.14 14.76 -5.88
C SER A 57 0.22 13.63 -4.85
N ARG A 58 1.43 13.29 -4.39
CA ARG A 58 1.70 12.12 -3.54
C ARG A 58 2.80 12.36 -2.51
N ILE A 59 2.81 11.54 -1.48
CA ILE A 59 3.93 11.43 -0.55
C ILE A 59 4.67 10.12 -0.85
N ASN A 60 5.96 10.21 -1.12
CA ASN A 60 6.83 9.07 -1.33
C ASN A 60 7.48 8.67 -0.01
N LEU A 61 7.75 7.38 0.19
CA LEU A 61 8.47 6.89 1.37
C LEU A 61 9.92 7.38 1.44
N THR A 62 10.42 7.98 0.35
CA THR A 62 11.76 8.56 0.25
C THR A 62 11.80 10.07 0.48
N ASP A 63 10.63 10.70 0.62
CA ASP A 63 10.55 12.15 0.89
C ASP A 63 11.18 12.47 2.25
N ASP A 64 11.86 13.59 2.30
CA ASP A 64 12.34 14.15 3.57
C ASP A 64 11.26 15.00 4.24
N ALA A 65 11.53 15.46 5.45
CA ALA A 65 10.57 16.21 6.24
C ALA A 65 10.12 17.50 5.54
N GLU A 66 11.05 18.23 4.93
CA GLU A 66 10.74 19.47 4.22
C GLU A 66 9.83 19.24 3.01
N SER A 67 10.14 18.23 2.21
CA SER A 67 9.31 17.80 1.07
C SER A 67 7.90 17.42 1.50
N ILE A 68 7.76 16.65 2.59
CA ILE A 68 6.45 16.23 3.13
C ILE A 68 5.64 17.47 3.55
N ILE A 69 6.24 18.36 4.34
CA ILE A 69 5.60 19.60 4.82
C ILE A 69 5.13 20.44 3.63
N ASN A 70 5.99 20.65 2.63
CA ASN A 70 5.65 21.41 1.44
C ASN A 70 4.49 20.77 0.66
N LYS A 71 4.49 19.46 0.47
CA LYS A 71 3.44 18.71 -0.23
C LYS A 71 2.10 18.83 0.49
N ILE A 72 2.06 18.67 1.80
CA ILE A 72 0.83 18.79 2.60
C ILE A 72 0.35 20.24 2.62
N LYS A 73 1.24 21.21 2.79
CA LYS A 73 0.90 22.64 2.75
C LYS A 73 0.23 23.00 1.43
N LYS A 74 0.73 22.47 0.30
CA LYS A 74 0.19 22.70 -1.06
C LYS A 74 -0.95 21.74 -1.43
N ALA A 75 -1.33 20.78 -0.58
CA ALA A 75 -2.46 19.92 -0.84
C ALA A 75 -3.74 20.75 -1.02
N LYS A 76 -4.58 20.34 -1.99
CA LYS A 76 -5.81 21.04 -2.29
C LYS A 76 -6.79 20.93 -1.11
N THR A 77 -7.44 22.02 -0.78
CA THR A 77 -8.59 22.11 0.12
C THR A 77 -9.60 23.09 -0.50
N ASP A 78 -10.85 22.99 -0.12
CA ASP A 78 -11.89 23.96 -0.48
C ASP A 78 -11.79 25.23 0.38
N ILE A 79 -12.68 26.17 0.13
CA ILE A 79 -12.74 27.49 0.80
C ILE A 79 -13.68 27.50 2.01
N ASP A 80 -14.47 26.46 2.19
CA ASP A 80 -15.44 26.39 3.28
C ASP A 80 -14.75 26.21 4.64
N PRO A 81 -15.38 26.55 5.75
CA PRO A 81 -14.87 26.31 7.09
C PRO A 81 -14.53 24.81 7.30
N PHE A 82 -13.64 24.54 8.25
CA PHE A 82 -13.31 23.15 8.60
C PHE A 82 -14.59 22.39 8.99
N PRO A 83 -14.81 21.15 8.46
CA PRO A 83 -16.04 20.42 8.70
C PRO A 83 -16.15 20.01 10.18
N ASN A 84 -17.35 20.10 10.73
CA ASN A 84 -17.68 19.75 12.11
C ASN A 84 -18.40 18.40 12.23
N ASP A 85 -18.83 17.79 11.11
CA ASP A 85 -19.56 16.53 11.08
C ASP A 85 -19.07 15.62 9.94
N VAL A 86 -19.18 14.30 10.16
CA VAL A 86 -18.76 13.28 9.18
C VAL A 86 -19.59 13.35 7.90
N SER A 87 -20.86 13.72 7.97
CA SER A 87 -21.73 13.86 6.79
C SER A 87 -21.22 14.91 5.82
N ASN A 88 -20.62 15.99 6.34
CA ASN A 88 -20.05 17.08 5.55
C ASN A 88 -18.85 16.64 4.70
N LEU A 89 -18.21 15.50 5.04
CA LEU A 89 -17.09 14.96 4.27
C LEU A 89 -17.51 14.29 2.95
N ASN A 90 -18.79 13.97 2.78
CA ASN A 90 -19.26 13.23 1.60
C ASN A 90 -19.19 14.09 0.32
N THR A 91 -19.35 15.38 0.43
CA THR A 91 -19.26 16.34 -0.67
C THR A 91 -17.90 17.00 -0.80
N ARG A 92 -16.98 16.78 0.15
CA ARG A 92 -15.68 17.45 0.27
C ARG A 92 -14.52 16.44 0.19
N PRO A 93 -14.21 15.88 -0.99
CA PRO A 93 -13.27 14.78 -1.16
C PRO A 93 -11.83 15.13 -0.75
N GLU A 94 -11.40 16.38 -0.91
CA GLU A 94 -10.06 16.83 -0.54
C GLU A 94 -9.82 16.74 0.97
N ILE A 95 -10.70 17.35 1.77
CA ILE A 95 -10.56 17.28 3.23
C ILE A 95 -10.83 15.86 3.75
N LYS A 96 -11.78 15.14 3.16
CA LYS A 96 -12.01 13.72 3.47
C LYS A 96 -10.74 12.88 3.32
N ASN A 97 -9.97 13.12 2.26
CA ASN A 97 -8.69 12.45 2.04
C ASN A 97 -7.68 12.80 3.14
N LEU A 98 -7.46 14.09 3.41
CA LEU A 98 -6.46 14.53 4.39
C LEU A 98 -6.79 14.08 5.82
N ILE A 99 -8.05 14.15 6.25
CA ILE A 99 -8.47 13.68 7.58
C ILE A 99 -8.40 12.15 7.68
N SER A 100 -8.65 11.44 6.57
CA SER A 100 -8.49 9.98 6.52
C SER A 100 -7.02 9.57 6.67
N ILE A 101 -6.09 10.30 6.06
CA ILE A 101 -4.65 10.10 6.25
C ILE A 101 -4.28 10.32 7.72
N TYR A 102 -4.74 11.42 8.32
CA TYR A 102 -4.49 11.70 9.74
C TYR A 102 -5.00 10.57 10.64
N SER A 103 -6.26 10.20 10.47
CA SER A 103 -6.91 9.11 11.21
C SER A 103 -6.17 7.78 11.06
N SER A 104 -5.66 7.46 9.85
CA SER A 104 -4.90 6.24 9.59
C SER A 104 -3.59 6.17 10.36
N LEU A 105 -2.86 7.28 10.39
CA LEU A 105 -1.53 7.33 10.95
C LEU A 105 -1.55 7.41 12.49
N THR A 106 -2.63 7.95 13.05
CA THR A 106 -2.80 8.13 14.50
C THR A 106 -3.71 7.11 15.16
N ASN A 107 -4.50 6.34 14.37
CA ASN A 107 -5.61 5.50 14.84
C ASN A 107 -6.73 6.27 15.55
N ILE A 108 -6.77 7.60 15.50
CA ILE A 108 -7.84 8.43 16.05
C ILE A 108 -9.04 8.38 15.10
N LYS A 109 -10.24 8.23 15.63
CA LYS A 109 -11.47 8.24 14.82
C LYS A 109 -11.70 9.59 14.17
N ILE A 110 -12.33 9.61 12.99
CA ILE A 110 -12.57 10.83 12.22
C ILE A 110 -13.46 11.81 12.98
N ASP A 111 -14.50 11.34 13.66
CA ASP A 111 -15.39 12.16 14.49
C ASP A 111 -14.64 12.91 15.60
N VAL A 112 -13.70 12.23 16.26
CA VAL A 112 -12.83 12.85 17.27
C VAL A 112 -11.92 13.93 16.65
N LEU A 113 -11.36 13.66 15.47
CA LEU A 113 -10.52 14.64 14.76
C LEU A 113 -11.35 15.86 14.31
N LEU A 114 -12.56 15.65 13.80
CA LEU A 114 -13.44 16.76 13.43
C LEU A 114 -13.72 17.66 14.64
N ASN A 115 -14.01 17.10 15.79
CA ASN A 115 -14.20 17.87 17.03
C ASN A 115 -12.92 18.59 17.47
N GLN A 116 -11.76 17.93 17.37
CA GLN A 116 -10.45 18.52 17.74
C GLN A 116 -10.07 19.73 16.87
N PHE A 117 -10.43 19.70 15.59
CA PHE A 117 -10.10 20.76 14.64
C PHE A 117 -11.27 21.71 14.37
N ASN A 118 -12.41 21.53 15.05
CA ASN A 118 -13.57 22.42 14.93
C ASN A 118 -13.16 23.89 15.21
N GLY A 119 -13.58 24.79 14.33
CA GLY A 119 -13.26 26.23 14.43
C GLY A 119 -11.81 26.57 14.10
N LYS A 120 -10.95 25.61 13.75
CA LYS A 120 -9.57 25.86 13.28
C LYS A 120 -9.55 26.06 11.76
N ASN A 121 -8.55 26.80 11.27
CA ASN A 121 -8.34 26.97 9.83
C ASN A 121 -7.57 25.76 9.24
N PHE A 122 -7.61 25.64 7.90
CA PHE A 122 -6.91 24.56 7.19
C PHE A 122 -5.39 24.62 7.35
N SER A 123 -4.81 25.80 7.54
CA SER A 123 -3.36 25.92 7.72
C SER A 123 -2.92 25.22 9.00
N PHE A 124 -3.63 25.43 10.10
CA PHE A 124 -3.37 24.77 11.37
C PHE A 124 -3.56 23.24 11.27
N PHE A 125 -4.65 22.78 10.62
CA PHE A 125 -4.85 21.35 10.40
C PHE A 125 -3.72 20.73 9.57
N LYS A 126 -3.31 21.38 8.46
CA LYS A 126 -2.23 20.88 7.60
C LYS A 126 -0.88 20.86 8.31
N GLU A 127 -0.62 21.80 9.20
CA GLU A 127 0.57 21.81 10.06
C GLU A 127 0.58 20.55 10.92
N LYS A 128 -0.50 20.28 11.67
CA LYS A 128 -0.62 19.09 12.52
C LYS A 128 -0.59 17.77 11.72
N LEU A 129 -1.20 17.76 10.54
CA LEU A 129 -1.09 16.61 9.63
C LEU A 129 0.36 16.40 9.17
N SER A 130 1.09 17.49 8.87
CA SER A 130 2.50 17.41 8.48
C SER A 130 3.35 16.82 9.61
N ASP A 131 3.14 17.25 10.85
CA ASP A 131 3.85 16.71 12.01
C ASP A 131 3.68 15.19 12.11
N VAL A 132 2.43 14.71 12.02
CA VAL A 132 2.11 13.28 12.08
C VAL A 132 2.74 12.50 10.92
N VAL A 133 2.64 13.03 9.70
CA VAL A 133 3.20 12.34 8.51
C VAL A 133 4.72 12.30 8.58
N VAL A 134 5.37 13.39 8.97
CA VAL A 134 6.83 13.45 9.16
C VAL A 134 7.26 12.45 10.22
N GLU A 135 6.59 12.40 11.37
CA GLU A 135 6.90 11.44 12.44
C GLU A 135 6.88 9.98 11.94
N LYS A 136 5.89 9.62 11.12
CA LYS A 136 5.72 8.24 10.63
C LYS A 136 6.60 7.90 9.43
N ILE A 137 6.84 8.84 8.52
CA ILE A 137 7.57 8.58 7.26
C ILE A 137 9.07 8.79 7.40
N SER A 138 9.52 9.77 8.19
CA SER A 138 10.95 10.07 8.30
C SER A 138 11.82 8.90 8.76
N PRO A 139 11.42 8.05 9.72
CA PRO A 139 12.20 6.87 10.07
C PRO A 139 12.34 5.90 8.88
N ILE A 140 11.27 5.71 8.11
CA ILE A 140 11.27 4.84 6.92
C ILE A 140 12.20 5.43 5.85
N SER A 141 12.09 6.74 5.58
CA SER A 141 12.95 7.42 4.60
C SER A 141 14.43 7.33 4.96
N LYS A 142 14.77 7.53 6.24
CA LYS A 142 16.14 7.39 6.74
C LYS A 142 16.67 5.97 6.53
N GLU A 143 15.88 4.97 6.85
CA GLU A 143 16.27 3.56 6.68
C GLU A 143 16.43 3.18 5.20
N ILE A 144 15.53 3.62 4.33
CA ILE A 144 15.68 3.44 2.87
C ILE A 144 16.99 4.06 2.38
N LYS A 145 17.30 5.29 2.82
CA LYS A 145 18.56 5.97 2.45
C LYS A 145 19.80 5.22 2.98
N ARG A 146 19.71 4.66 4.19
CA ARG A 146 20.78 3.83 4.77
C ARG A 146 21.01 2.57 3.95
N LEU A 147 19.93 1.82 3.67
CA LEU A 147 20.00 0.57 2.92
C LEU A 147 20.51 0.76 1.50
N LYS A 148 20.11 1.84 0.82
CA LYS A 148 20.63 2.16 -0.53
C LYS A 148 22.15 2.38 -0.59
N LYS A 149 22.78 2.68 0.53
CA LYS A 149 24.25 2.82 0.62
C LYS A 149 24.98 1.49 0.84
N ASP A 150 24.24 0.41 1.07
CA ASP A 150 24.76 -0.93 1.32
C ASP A 150 24.14 -1.95 0.36
N PRO A 151 24.53 -1.93 -0.93
CA PRO A 151 24.01 -2.86 -1.92
C PRO A 151 24.35 -4.31 -1.59
N GLY A 152 25.50 -4.57 -0.96
CA GLY A 152 25.91 -5.92 -0.56
C GLY A 152 24.97 -6.55 0.46
N TYR A 153 24.48 -5.77 1.42
CA TYR A 153 23.46 -6.23 2.36
C TYR A 153 22.13 -6.52 1.63
N ILE A 154 21.70 -5.65 0.70
CA ILE A 154 20.49 -5.86 -0.09
C ILE A 154 20.58 -7.17 -0.88
N ASP A 155 21.70 -7.42 -1.55
CA ASP A 155 21.94 -8.64 -2.33
C ASP A 155 21.90 -9.90 -1.44
N GLN A 156 22.46 -9.84 -0.24
CA GLN A 156 22.36 -10.95 0.73
C GLN A 156 20.91 -11.24 1.14
N VAL A 157 20.13 -10.20 1.44
CA VAL A 157 18.72 -10.34 1.82
C VAL A 157 17.92 -10.93 0.66
N LEU A 158 18.12 -10.42 -0.57
CA LEU A 158 17.45 -10.92 -1.78
C LEU A 158 17.84 -12.37 -2.09
N SER A 159 19.13 -12.72 -1.99
CA SER A 159 19.61 -14.09 -2.22
C SER A 159 19.01 -15.08 -1.21
N LYS A 160 19.02 -14.72 0.08
CA LYS A 160 18.40 -15.55 1.14
C LYS A 160 16.89 -15.70 0.93
N GLY A 161 16.21 -14.62 0.57
CA GLY A 161 14.78 -14.62 0.26
C GLY A 161 14.45 -15.49 -0.94
N SER A 162 15.24 -15.38 -2.02
CA SER A 162 15.11 -16.19 -3.24
C SER A 162 15.29 -17.68 -2.96
N LYS A 163 16.32 -18.06 -2.20
CA LYS A 163 16.53 -19.47 -1.80
C LYS A 163 15.30 -20.02 -1.07
N LYS A 164 14.82 -19.32 -0.06
CA LYS A 164 13.64 -19.73 0.71
C LYS A 164 12.38 -19.83 -0.15
N ALA A 165 12.16 -18.88 -1.04
CA ALA A 165 11.02 -18.91 -1.96
C ALA A 165 11.10 -20.09 -2.92
N ASN A 166 12.29 -20.37 -3.47
CA ASN A 166 12.53 -21.51 -4.35
C ASN A 166 12.33 -22.87 -3.64
N GLU A 167 12.79 -23.01 -2.41
CA GLU A 167 12.57 -24.22 -1.61
C GLU A 167 11.07 -24.51 -1.42
N LEU A 168 10.29 -23.47 -1.10
CA LEU A 168 8.84 -23.61 -0.90
C LEU A 168 8.08 -23.87 -2.20
N SER A 169 8.45 -23.21 -3.29
CA SER A 169 7.71 -23.26 -4.55
C SER A 169 8.10 -24.43 -5.45
N SER A 170 9.35 -24.90 -5.42
CA SER A 170 9.87 -25.90 -6.35
C SER A 170 9.09 -27.23 -6.31
N LYS A 171 8.70 -27.67 -5.13
CA LYS A 171 7.87 -28.88 -4.99
C LYS A 171 6.51 -28.67 -5.66
N LYS A 172 5.86 -27.55 -5.36
CA LYS A 172 4.53 -27.22 -5.90
C LYS A 172 4.57 -27.09 -7.42
N ILE A 173 5.62 -26.47 -7.96
CA ILE A 173 5.81 -26.33 -9.43
C ILE A 173 6.03 -27.70 -10.09
N ARG A 174 6.78 -28.60 -9.47
CA ARG A 174 6.94 -29.99 -9.98
C ARG A 174 5.60 -30.72 -10.02
N ASP A 175 4.88 -30.70 -8.90
CA ASP A 175 3.58 -31.37 -8.79
C ASP A 175 2.58 -30.79 -9.81
N LEU A 176 2.63 -29.47 -10.05
CA LEU A 176 1.85 -28.80 -11.07
C LEU A 176 2.18 -29.27 -12.48
N LYS A 177 3.47 -29.32 -12.83
CA LYS A 177 3.95 -29.79 -14.14
C LYS A 177 3.54 -31.24 -14.41
N GLU A 178 3.58 -32.11 -13.39
CA GLU A 178 3.11 -33.49 -13.50
C GLU A 178 1.62 -33.57 -13.83
N LYS A 179 0.80 -32.77 -13.14
CA LYS A 179 -0.65 -32.73 -13.40
C LYS A 179 -1.00 -32.24 -14.80
N PHE A 180 -0.22 -31.32 -15.36
CA PHE A 180 -0.35 -30.85 -16.74
C PHE A 180 0.22 -31.83 -17.78
N GLY A 181 0.89 -32.90 -17.37
CA GLY A 181 1.54 -33.85 -18.28
C GLY A 181 2.82 -33.33 -18.94
N PHE A 182 3.45 -32.30 -18.35
CA PHE A 182 4.73 -31.82 -18.87
C PHE A 182 5.82 -32.90 -18.71
N TRP A 183 6.70 -33.00 -19.72
CA TRP A 183 7.83 -33.91 -19.73
C TRP A 183 8.72 -33.72 -18.51
N LYS A 184 9.04 -34.83 -17.81
CA LYS A 184 10.06 -34.82 -16.75
C LYS A 184 11.43 -34.90 -17.40
N LEU A 185 12.25 -33.88 -17.22
CA LEU A 185 13.69 -34.02 -17.45
C LEU A 185 14.23 -35.03 -16.43
N PHE A 186 14.48 -36.26 -16.86
CA PHE A 186 15.30 -37.18 -16.09
C PHE A 186 16.70 -36.61 -16.01
N THR A 187 17.09 -36.09 -14.86
CA THR A 187 18.51 -35.87 -14.57
C THR A 187 19.20 -37.22 -14.68
N LEU A 188 19.89 -37.48 -15.82
CA LEU A 188 20.85 -38.54 -15.92
C LEU A 188 21.82 -38.36 -14.75
N LYS A 189 21.74 -39.24 -13.74
CA LYS A 189 22.81 -39.37 -12.75
C LYS A 189 24.02 -39.80 -13.54
N THR A 190 24.93 -38.88 -13.82
CA THR A 190 26.29 -39.24 -14.24
C THR A 190 26.86 -40.16 -13.15
N ARG A 191 27.13 -41.38 -13.55
CA ARG A 191 27.87 -42.36 -12.75
C ARG A 191 29.31 -41.87 -12.59
#